data_1aa2b74ba57ef2f06dea6c96e0568105
#
_entry.id   1aa2b74ba57ef2f06dea6c96e0568105
#
_cell.length_a   1.000
_cell.length_b   1.000
_cell.length_c   1.000
_cell.angle_alpha   90.00
_cell.angle_beta   90.00
_cell.angle_gamma   90.00
#
_symmetry.space_group_name_H-M   'P 1'
#
loop_
_entity.id
_entity.type
_entity.pdbx_description
1 polymer ?
#
loop_
_entity_poly.entity_id
_entity_poly.type
_entity_poly.pdbx_seq_one_letter_code
_entity_poly.pdbx_strand_id
1 'polypeptide(L)'
;MKIFMATMGLDIGGAETHIVELSKELKARGHEVVIASNGGVYVPEVTAAGIRHYSVPMNRRSVKNMMRSRALLKDILRKEKPDIVHAHARIPAFLCGTLQGSLRFPFVTSCHGVFEVSGVLKLLSNWGERTLAVSEDIRNYLVREYGVP
;
A
#
# COMPACT_ATOMS: atom_id res chain seq x y z
N MET A 1 5.46 -16.30 -5.51
CA MET A 1 5.87 -15.16 -4.65
C MET A 1 4.77 -14.85 -3.65
N LYS A 2 5.15 -14.34 -2.50
CA LYS A 2 4.21 -13.75 -1.53
C LYS A 2 4.24 -12.24 -1.67
N ILE A 3 3.08 -11.65 -1.98
CA ILE A 3 2.91 -10.24 -2.24
C ILE A 3 2.07 -9.63 -1.11
N PHE A 4 2.62 -8.63 -0.44
CA PHE A 4 1.92 -7.90 0.62
C PHE A 4 1.43 -6.56 0.08
N MET A 5 0.13 -6.35 0.11
CA MET A 5 -0.49 -5.10 -0.33
C MET A 5 -0.94 -4.28 0.87
N ALA A 6 -0.56 -3.01 0.91
CA ALA A 6 -0.96 -2.07 1.94
C ALA A 6 -1.77 -0.95 1.32
N THR A 7 -2.98 -0.73 1.83
CA THR A 7 -3.88 0.33 1.39
C THR A 7 -4.63 0.93 2.57
N MET A 8 -5.20 2.12 2.41
CA MET A 8 -5.93 2.78 3.49
C MET A 8 -7.21 2.03 3.84
N GLY A 9 -8.02 1.67 2.85
CA GLY A 9 -9.27 0.95 3.03
C GLY A 9 -9.64 0.13 1.80
N LEU A 10 -10.71 -0.65 1.92
CA LEU A 10 -11.26 -1.50 0.86
C LEU A 10 -12.76 -1.22 0.68
N ASP A 11 -13.15 0.05 0.68
CA ASP A 11 -14.49 0.48 0.34
C ASP A 11 -14.63 0.72 -1.16
N ILE A 12 -15.83 1.05 -1.62
CA ILE A 12 -16.10 1.27 -3.05
C ILE A 12 -15.31 2.47 -3.55
N GLY A 13 -14.49 2.25 -4.57
CA GLY A 13 -13.67 3.28 -5.21
C GLY A 13 -12.82 2.69 -6.32
N GLY A 14 -12.27 3.54 -7.19
CA GLY A 14 -11.47 3.10 -8.33
C GLY A 14 -10.15 2.40 -7.92
N ALA A 15 -9.45 2.97 -6.94
CA ALA A 15 -8.21 2.40 -6.43
C ALA A 15 -8.45 1.07 -5.71
N GLU A 16 -9.49 1.00 -4.89
CA GLU A 16 -9.87 -0.18 -4.12
C GLU A 16 -10.31 -1.32 -5.03
N THR A 17 -11.13 -1.03 -6.03
CA THR A 17 -11.54 -2.00 -7.06
C THR A 17 -10.32 -2.55 -7.80
N HIS A 18 -9.38 -1.68 -8.18
CA HIS A 18 -8.13 -2.09 -8.81
C HIS A 18 -7.32 -3.03 -7.92
N ILE A 19 -7.18 -2.71 -6.63
CA ILE A 19 -6.44 -3.55 -5.66
C ILE A 19 -7.08 -4.92 -5.53
N VAL A 20 -8.41 -4.98 -5.43
CA VAL A 20 -9.16 -6.24 -5.32
C VAL A 20 -8.95 -7.10 -6.56
N GLU A 21 -9.14 -6.55 -7.75
CA GLU A 21 -8.98 -7.28 -9.01
C GLU A 21 -7.52 -7.73 -9.23
N LEU A 22 -6.56 -6.85 -8.97
CA LEU A 22 -5.14 -7.19 -9.04
C LEU A 22 -4.78 -8.33 -8.08
N SER A 23 -5.29 -8.27 -6.86
CA SER A 23 -5.01 -9.30 -5.84
C SER A 23 -5.59 -10.66 -6.24
N LYS A 24 -6.80 -10.68 -6.77
CA LYS A 24 -7.45 -11.90 -7.27
C LYS A 24 -6.70 -12.48 -8.47
N GLU A 25 -6.28 -11.64 -9.41
CA GLU A 25 -5.53 -12.07 -10.59
C GLU A 25 -4.15 -12.62 -10.22
N LEU A 26 -3.42 -11.97 -9.31
CA LEU A 26 -2.15 -12.45 -8.83
C LEU A 26 -2.29 -13.81 -8.12
N LYS A 27 -3.35 -13.98 -7.34
CA LYS A 27 -3.64 -15.27 -6.71
C LYS A 27 -3.98 -16.34 -7.75
N ALA A 28 -4.75 -16.02 -8.77
CA ALA A 28 -5.07 -16.94 -9.87
C ALA A 28 -3.82 -17.40 -10.63
N ARG A 29 -2.78 -16.56 -10.68
CA ARG A 29 -1.47 -16.87 -11.28
C ARG A 29 -0.53 -17.64 -10.34
N GLY A 30 -0.99 -18.08 -9.19
CA GLY A 30 -0.23 -18.91 -8.27
C GLY A 30 0.57 -18.14 -7.23
N HIS A 31 0.38 -16.83 -7.08
CA HIS A 31 1.00 -16.04 -6.01
C HIS A 31 0.17 -16.09 -4.73
N GLU A 32 0.84 -15.98 -3.61
CA GLU A 32 0.19 -15.75 -2.32
C GLU A 32 0.03 -14.24 -2.11
N VAL A 33 -1.18 -13.79 -1.80
CA VAL A 33 -1.47 -12.36 -1.59
C VAL A 33 -2.00 -12.14 -0.18
N VAL A 34 -1.48 -11.11 0.47
CA VAL A 34 -1.91 -10.65 1.79
C VAL A 34 -2.22 -9.17 1.70
N ILE A 35 -3.34 -8.72 2.26
CA ILE A 35 -3.75 -7.32 2.25
C ILE A 35 -3.83 -6.80 3.69
N ALA A 36 -3.28 -5.63 3.94
CA ALA A 36 -3.50 -4.84 5.15
C ALA A 36 -4.25 -3.55 4.79
N SER A 37 -5.34 -3.29 5.48
CA SER A 37 -6.16 -2.08 5.32
C SER A 37 -6.99 -1.82 6.57
N ASN A 38 -7.63 -0.64 6.63
CA ASN A 38 -8.60 -0.37 7.71
C ASN A 38 -9.89 -1.20 7.59
N GLY A 39 -10.05 -1.96 6.53
CA GLY A 39 -11.26 -2.71 6.23
C GLY A 39 -12.13 -2.03 5.18
N GLY A 40 -13.33 -2.53 4.99
CA GLY A 40 -14.30 -2.01 4.03
C GLY A 40 -15.18 -3.10 3.42
N VAL A 41 -16.04 -2.71 2.50
CA VAL A 41 -17.06 -3.59 1.89
C VAL A 41 -16.45 -4.73 1.07
N TYR A 42 -15.23 -4.58 0.57
CA TYR A 42 -14.54 -5.62 -0.21
C TYR A 42 -13.85 -6.69 0.63
N VAL A 43 -13.75 -6.54 1.96
CA VAL A 43 -13.06 -7.53 2.81
C VAL A 43 -13.69 -8.93 2.69
N PRO A 44 -15.01 -9.11 2.71
CA PRO A 44 -15.60 -10.43 2.49
C PRO A 44 -15.25 -11.04 1.14
N GLU A 45 -15.20 -10.24 0.07
CA GLU A 45 -14.85 -10.70 -1.28
C GLU A 45 -13.40 -11.21 -1.35
N VAL A 46 -12.44 -10.44 -0.84
CA VAL A 46 -11.03 -10.87 -0.87
C VAL A 46 -10.79 -12.07 0.03
N THR A 47 -11.45 -12.13 1.18
CA THR A 47 -11.36 -13.27 2.11
C THR A 47 -11.94 -14.53 1.49
N ALA A 48 -13.10 -14.43 0.83
CA ALA A 48 -13.72 -15.55 0.10
C ALA A 48 -12.83 -16.05 -1.05
N ALA A 49 -12.04 -15.17 -1.66
CA ALA A 49 -11.05 -15.55 -2.67
C ALA A 49 -9.79 -16.21 -2.09
N GLY A 50 -9.71 -16.37 -0.78
CA GLY A 50 -8.56 -16.98 -0.09
C GLY A 50 -7.39 -16.03 0.14
N ILE A 51 -7.63 -14.73 0.11
CA ILE A 51 -6.63 -13.68 0.39
C ILE A 51 -6.74 -13.31 1.87
N ARG A 52 -5.63 -13.41 2.62
CA ARG A 52 -5.62 -12.98 4.02
C ARG A 52 -5.71 -11.47 4.11
N HIS A 53 -6.54 -11.00 5.03
CA HIS A 53 -6.70 -9.59 5.34
C HIS A 53 -6.34 -9.31 6.80
N TYR A 54 -5.51 -8.29 7.01
CA TYR A 54 -5.19 -7.76 8.33
C TYR A 54 -5.78 -6.36 8.49
N SER A 55 -6.46 -6.13 9.60
CA SER A 55 -7.00 -4.82 9.93
C SER A 55 -5.92 -3.93 10.54
N VAL A 56 -5.59 -2.84 9.83
CA VAL A 56 -4.62 -1.84 10.28
C VAL A 56 -5.22 -0.44 10.04
N PRO A 57 -5.32 0.42 11.06
CA PRO A 57 -6.06 1.68 10.95
C PRO A 57 -5.27 2.78 10.20
N MET A 58 -4.90 2.52 8.96
CA MET A 58 -4.10 3.43 8.12
C MET A 58 -4.88 4.60 7.52
N ASN A 59 -6.16 4.71 7.81
CA ASN A 59 -7.02 5.80 7.32
C ASN A 59 -7.02 7.03 8.25
N ARG A 60 -6.34 7.00 9.37
CA ARG A 60 -6.31 8.09 10.35
C ARG A 60 -4.91 8.70 10.43
N ARG A 61 -4.84 10.03 10.37
CA ARG A 61 -3.58 10.80 10.30
C ARG A 61 -3.00 11.23 11.64
N SER A 62 -3.62 10.89 12.79
CA SER A 62 -3.06 11.22 14.09
C SER A 62 -1.72 10.52 14.32
N VAL A 63 -0.77 11.18 14.97
CA VAL A 63 0.55 10.62 15.28
C VAL A 63 0.42 9.31 16.07
N LYS A 64 -0.44 9.28 17.05
CA LYS A 64 -0.70 8.06 17.86
C LYS A 64 -1.18 6.90 16.98
N ASN A 65 -2.10 7.17 16.06
CA ASN A 65 -2.64 6.16 15.18
C ASN A 65 -1.61 5.67 14.14
N MET A 66 -0.79 6.59 13.62
CA MET A 66 0.29 6.21 12.69
C MET A 66 1.34 5.36 13.38
N MET A 67 1.72 5.65 14.62
CA MET A 67 2.64 4.83 15.41
C MET A 67 2.06 3.43 15.67
N ARG A 68 0.78 3.34 16.01
CA ARG A 68 0.07 2.08 16.19
C ARG A 68 0.03 1.26 14.90
N SER A 69 -0.33 1.89 13.79
CA SER A 69 -0.36 1.25 12.47
C SER A 69 1.02 0.75 12.06
N ARG A 70 2.07 1.54 12.30
CA ARG A 70 3.45 1.13 12.03
C ARG A 70 3.85 -0.11 12.84
N ALA A 71 3.52 -0.14 14.12
CA ALA A 71 3.81 -1.30 14.98
C ALA A 71 3.08 -2.55 14.49
N LEU A 72 1.79 -2.44 14.16
CA LEU A 72 1.01 -3.54 13.59
C LEU A 72 1.60 -4.03 12.26
N LEU A 73 1.93 -3.13 11.36
CA LEU A 73 2.57 -3.49 10.07
C LEU A 73 3.90 -4.20 10.28
N LYS A 74 4.71 -3.74 11.23
CA LYS A 74 5.99 -4.38 11.54
C LYS A 74 5.80 -5.84 11.97
N ASP A 75 4.86 -6.10 12.86
CA ASP A 75 4.57 -7.44 13.33
C ASP A 75 4.02 -8.34 12.23
N ILE A 76 3.10 -7.81 11.42
CA ILE A 76 2.52 -8.53 10.28
C ILE A 76 3.61 -8.86 9.24
N LEU A 77 4.44 -7.89 8.87
CA LEU A 77 5.52 -8.10 7.90
C LEU A 77 6.58 -9.10 8.39
N ARG A 78 6.88 -9.10 9.69
CA ARG A 78 7.76 -10.09 10.29
C ARG A 78 7.17 -11.49 10.25
N LYS A 79 5.87 -11.61 10.48
CA LYS A 79 5.15 -12.89 10.43
C LYS A 79 5.02 -13.41 9.01
N GLU A 80 4.59 -12.56 8.09
CA GLU A 80 4.29 -12.95 6.70
C GLU A 80 5.55 -13.12 5.85
N LYS A 81 6.60 -12.35 6.11
CA LYS A 81 7.86 -12.34 5.35
C LYS A 81 7.63 -12.30 3.84
N PRO A 82 6.96 -11.27 3.32
CA PRO A 82 6.64 -11.19 1.91
C PRO A 82 7.88 -11.03 1.04
N ASP A 83 7.79 -11.52 -0.19
CA ASP A 83 8.84 -11.32 -1.19
C ASP A 83 8.83 -9.90 -1.76
N ILE A 84 7.67 -9.24 -1.71
CA ILE A 84 7.51 -7.84 -2.14
C ILE A 84 6.40 -7.17 -1.35
N VAL A 85 6.59 -5.90 -1.03
CA VAL A 85 5.58 -5.03 -0.42
C VAL A 85 5.14 -4.01 -1.46
N HIS A 86 3.82 -3.91 -1.66
CA HIS A 86 3.20 -2.99 -2.61
C HIS A 86 2.20 -2.09 -1.89
N ALA A 87 2.52 -0.80 -1.77
CA ALA A 87 1.65 0.18 -1.11
C ALA A 87 0.86 1.01 -2.13
N HIS A 88 -0.40 1.25 -1.83
CA HIS A 88 -1.37 1.88 -2.73
C HIS A 88 -1.95 3.18 -2.17
N ALA A 89 -1.26 3.91 -1.40
CA ALA A 89 -1.64 5.26 -0.95
C ALA A 89 -0.50 5.87 -0.18
N ARG A 90 -0.55 7.18 0.05
CA ARG A 90 0.53 7.91 0.70
C ARG A 90 0.82 7.40 2.12
N ILE A 91 -0.19 7.23 2.97
CA ILE A 91 0.02 6.80 4.36
C ILE A 91 0.58 5.38 4.44
N PRO A 92 -0.02 4.36 3.78
CA PRO A 92 0.58 3.04 3.72
C PRO A 92 2.00 3.04 3.16
N ALA A 93 2.26 3.80 2.09
CA ALA A 93 3.58 3.92 1.49
C ALA A 93 4.60 4.52 2.46
N PHE A 94 4.25 5.58 3.17
CA PHE A 94 5.12 6.18 4.18
C PHE A 94 5.43 5.19 5.31
N LEU A 95 4.41 4.55 5.87
CA LEU A 95 4.57 3.59 6.98
C LEU A 95 5.42 2.39 6.58
N CYS A 96 5.13 1.78 5.43
CA CYS A 96 5.94 0.67 4.90
C CYS A 96 7.38 1.11 4.61
N GLY A 97 7.55 2.29 4.04
CA GLY A 97 8.86 2.87 3.76
C GLY A 97 9.74 3.02 5.02
N THR A 98 9.14 3.40 6.16
CA THR A 98 9.87 3.48 7.45
C THR A 98 10.36 2.13 7.96
N LEU A 99 9.78 1.04 7.48
CA LEU A 99 10.11 -0.34 7.88
C LEU A 99 11.06 -1.04 6.90
N GLN A 100 11.17 -0.53 5.67
CA GLN A 100 11.96 -1.17 4.61
C GLN A 100 13.42 -1.41 5.02
N GLY A 101 14.07 -0.40 5.59
CA GLY A 101 15.49 -0.50 5.99
C GLY A 101 15.76 -1.58 7.03
N SER A 102 14.85 -1.78 7.98
CA SER A 102 15.00 -2.76 9.06
C SER A 102 14.54 -4.17 8.67
N LEU A 103 13.53 -4.29 7.83
CA LEU A 103 12.95 -5.57 7.44
C LEU A 103 13.42 -6.06 6.06
N ARG A 104 14.06 -5.20 5.27
CA ARG A 104 14.73 -5.51 4.00
C ARG A 104 13.84 -6.25 3.00
N PHE A 105 12.76 -5.61 2.58
CA PHE A 105 11.90 -6.11 1.52
C PHE A 105 11.99 -5.23 0.27
N PRO A 106 11.83 -5.78 -0.94
CA PRO A 106 11.57 -4.99 -2.15
C PRO A 106 10.27 -4.20 -2.00
N PHE A 107 10.30 -2.92 -2.36
CA PHE A 107 9.20 -2.01 -2.09
C PHE A 107 8.73 -1.29 -3.35
N VAL A 108 7.46 -1.48 -3.68
CA VAL A 108 6.79 -0.89 -4.84
C VAL A 108 5.59 -0.08 -4.37
N THR A 109 5.30 1.01 -5.06
CA THR A 109 4.11 1.82 -4.79
C THR A 109 3.26 1.99 -6.04
N SER A 110 1.97 2.25 -5.85
CA SER A 110 1.07 2.71 -6.92
C SER A 110 0.48 4.05 -6.57
N CYS A 111 0.46 4.95 -7.54
CA CYS A 111 -0.16 6.27 -7.41
C CYS A 111 -1.42 6.30 -8.27
N HIS A 112 -2.57 6.46 -7.61
CA HIS A 112 -3.89 6.44 -8.22
C HIS A 112 -4.52 7.83 -8.43
N GLY A 113 -3.87 8.89 -7.96
CA GLY A 113 -4.41 10.24 -8.07
C GLY A 113 -3.40 11.32 -7.70
N VAL A 114 -3.84 12.55 -7.84
CA VAL A 114 -3.08 13.75 -7.47
C VAL A 114 -3.36 14.10 -6.01
N PHE A 115 -2.32 14.42 -5.26
CA PHE A 115 -2.42 14.82 -3.85
C PHE A 115 -2.00 16.28 -3.69
N GLU A 116 -2.44 16.92 -2.61
CA GLU A 116 -1.91 18.22 -2.23
C GLU A 116 -0.39 18.14 -2.02
N VAL A 117 0.31 19.09 -2.60
CA VAL A 117 1.77 19.18 -2.53
C VAL A 117 2.15 20.27 -1.55
N SER A 118 2.74 19.88 -0.42
CA SER A 118 3.39 20.80 0.52
C SER A 118 4.77 20.26 0.88
N GLY A 119 5.66 21.12 1.38
CA GLY A 119 7.00 20.70 1.78
C GLY A 119 6.99 19.56 2.81
N VAL A 120 6.10 19.65 3.81
CA VAL A 120 5.93 18.61 4.83
C VAL A 120 5.40 17.31 4.23
N LEU A 121 4.40 17.39 3.35
CA LEU A 121 3.82 16.21 2.70
C LEU A 121 4.83 15.54 1.75
N LYS A 122 5.72 16.30 1.12
CA LYS A 122 6.82 15.73 0.33
C LYS A 122 7.79 14.92 1.20
N LEU A 123 8.14 15.44 2.38
CA LEU A 123 9.00 14.72 3.33
C LEU A 123 8.36 13.43 3.87
N LEU A 124 7.03 13.41 4.00
CA LEU A 124 6.26 12.26 4.46
C LEU A 124 5.84 11.33 3.31
N SER A 125 6.36 11.52 2.11
CA SER A 125 6.06 10.67 0.96
C SER A 125 7.20 9.70 0.71
N ASN A 126 6.86 8.44 0.45
CA ASN A 126 7.80 7.41 0.03
C ASN A 126 7.22 6.69 -1.19
N TRP A 127 7.96 6.66 -2.27
CA TRP A 127 7.52 6.08 -3.53
C TRP A 127 8.14 4.70 -3.80
N GLY A 128 8.93 4.18 -2.86
CA GLY A 128 9.57 2.88 -2.99
C GLY A 128 10.70 2.86 -4.02
N GLU A 129 11.12 1.67 -4.37
CA GLU A 129 12.16 1.45 -5.39
C GLU A 129 11.59 1.58 -6.82
N ARG A 130 10.31 1.30 -6.96
CA ARG A 130 9.55 1.44 -8.22
C ARG A 130 8.16 2.01 -7.91
N THR A 131 7.69 2.90 -8.76
CA THR A 131 6.35 3.48 -8.67
C THR A 131 5.57 3.18 -9.94
N LEU A 132 4.35 2.69 -9.76
CA LEU A 132 3.39 2.49 -10.83
C LEU A 132 2.46 3.70 -10.89
N ALA A 133 2.44 4.40 -12.00
CA ALA A 133 1.50 5.48 -12.28
C ALA A 133 0.36 4.93 -13.12
N VAL A 134 -0.89 5.21 -12.71
CA VAL A 134 -2.08 4.67 -13.39
C VAL A 134 -2.37 5.37 -14.72
N SER A 135 -1.71 6.51 -14.98
CA SER A 135 -1.82 7.25 -16.24
C SER A 135 -0.55 8.07 -16.50
N GLU A 136 -0.41 8.55 -17.74
CA GLU A 136 0.69 9.44 -18.12
C GLU A 136 0.65 10.77 -17.33
N ASP A 137 -0.54 11.29 -17.09
CA ASP A 137 -0.70 12.52 -16.29
C ASP A 137 -0.19 12.33 -14.86
N ILE A 138 -0.50 11.20 -14.24
CA ILE A 138 0.00 10.86 -12.90
C ILE A 138 1.51 10.65 -12.93
N ARG A 139 2.05 9.99 -13.95
CA ARG A 139 3.49 9.87 -14.12
C ARG A 139 4.18 11.24 -14.19
N ASN A 140 3.67 12.12 -15.04
CA ASN A 140 4.22 13.48 -15.20
C ASN A 140 4.12 14.28 -13.90
N TYR A 141 3.02 14.15 -13.18
CA TYR A 141 2.84 14.74 -11.86
C TYR A 141 3.90 14.25 -10.86
N LEU A 142 4.14 12.94 -10.77
CA LEU A 142 5.14 12.37 -9.85
C LEU A 142 6.55 12.83 -10.18
N VAL A 143 6.92 12.86 -11.45
CA VAL A 143 8.23 13.34 -11.90
C VAL A 143 8.41 14.82 -11.55
N ARG A 144 7.41 15.67 -11.85
CA ARG A 144 7.49 17.13 -11.64
C ARG A 144 7.47 17.50 -10.15
N GLU A 145 6.57 16.94 -9.38
CA GLU A 145 6.33 17.36 -7.99
C GLU A 145 7.18 16.62 -6.97
N TYR A 146 7.53 15.37 -7.22
CA TYR A 146 8.25 14.53 -6.28
C TYR A 146 9.61 14.04 -6.79
N GLY A 147 9.98 14.35 -8.02
CA GLY A 147 11.26 13.93 -8.61
C GLY A 147 11.40 12.41 -8.72
N VAL A 148 10.31 11.68 -8.87
CA VAL A 148 10.34 10.23 -9.09
C VAL A 148 10.95 9.96 -10.46
N PRO A 149 11.98 9.08 -10.56
CA PRO A 149 12.69 8.81 -11.81
C PRO A 149 11.85 8.08 -12.86
#